data_3c9dc5458d4cee6b79d7d78e8ef7840f
#
_entry.id   3c9dc5458d4cee6b79d7d78e8ef7840f
#
_cell.length_a   1.000
_cell.length_b   1.000
_cell.length_c   1.000
_cell.angle_alpha   90.00
_cell.angle_beta   90.00
_cell.angle_gamma   90.00
#
_symmetry.space_group_name_H-M   'P 1'
#
loop_
_entity.id
_entity.type
_entity.pdbx_description
1 polymer ?
#
loop_
_entity_poly.entity_id
_entity_poly.type
_entity_poly.pdbx_seq_one_letter_code
_entity_poly.pdbx_strand_id
1 'polypeptide(L)'
;MTGVQTCALRSERLDCEPARFLRRRTVRPKDVHRGVLDAVPVVAPWPDSLLERSLVAPGLLAQIVVSKYCDHLPLYRQEAIYWSRHQVWLPRQTMAEWIGLAAEWLQPICHLIRQDVLRHGYVQVDEPSGAR
;
A
#
# COMPACT_ATOMS: atom_id res chain seq x y z
N MET A 1 23.76 12.02 -55.27
CA MET A 1 23.58 11.48 -53.90
C MET A 1 22.20 11.87 -53.40
N THR A 2 21.24 10.98 -53.57
CA THR A 2 19.84 11.18 -53.13
C THR A 2 19.73 10.80 -51.66
N GLY A 3 19.66 11.80 -50.80
CA GLY A 3 19.42 11.59 -49.38
C GLY A 3 17.98 11.07 -49.13
N VAL A 4 17.85 9.87 -48.63
CA VAL A 4 16.58 9.33 -48.17
C VAL A 4 16.22 10.02 -46.84
N GLN A 5 15.23 10.88 -46.85
CA GLN A 5 14.66 11.44 -45.62
C GLN A 5 13.73 10.38 -45.00
N THR A 6 14.19 9.78 -43.89
CA THR A 6 13.36 8.83 -43.13
C THR A 6 12.37 9.65 -42.28
N CYS A 7 11.11 9.66 -42.67
CA CYS A 7 10.03 10.24 -41.88
C CYS A 7 9.53 9.17 -40.90
N ALA A 8 9.75 9.35 -39.59
CA ALA A 8 9.25 8.44 -38.59
C ALA A 8 7.77 8.80 -38.27
N LEU A 9 6.87 7.90 -38.63
CA LEU A 9 5.47 7.97 -38.20
C LEU A 9 5.41 7.53 -36.72
N ARG A 10 4.99 8.44 -35.84
CA ARG A 10 4.71 8.12 -34.44
C ARG A 10 3.24 7.75 -34.32
N SER A 11 2.96 6.60 -33.73
CA SER A 11 1.61 6.23 -33.29
C SER A 11 1.64 6.03 -31.77
N GLU A 12 0.68 6.64 -31.08
CA GLU A 12 0.49 6.50 -29.64
C GLU A 12 -0.72 5.60 -29.40
N ARG A 13 -0.58 4.69 -28.47
CA ARG A 13 -1.66 3.80 -28.04
C ARG A 13 -1.70 3.81 -26.52
N LEU A 14 -2.91 3.83 -25.97
CA LEU A 14 -3.12 3.66 -24.55
C LEU A 14 -3.04 2.17 -24.25
N ASP A 15 -2.21 1.80 -23.26
CA ASP A 15 -2.07 0.44 -22.77
C ASP A 15 -2.14 0.44 -21.24
N CYS A 16 -2.42 -0.70 -20.62
CA CYS A 16 -2.52 -0.87 -19.19
C CYS A 16 -1.78 -2.10 -18.72
N GLU A 17 -0.80 -1.92 -17.84
CA GLU A 17 -0.22 -3.04 -17.09
C GLU A 17 -1.09 -3.33 -15.85
N PRO A 18 -1.70 -4.53 -15.73
CA PRO A 18 -2.45 -4.91 -14.55
C PRO A 18 -1.57 -4.87 -13.31
N ALA A 19 -2.14 -4.48 -12.16
CA ALA A 19 -1.45 -4.55 -10.87
C ALA A 19 -0.94 -5.97 -10.60
N ARG A 20 0.29 -6.06 -10.10
CA ARG A 20 0.95 -7.35 -9.78
C ARG A 20 1.44 -7.37 -8.35
N PHE A 21 1.37 -8.53 -7.71
CA PHE A 21 1.98 -8.74 -6.39
C PHE A 21 3.48 -8.93 -6.52
N LEU A 22 4.23 -8.29 -5.62
CA LEU A 22 5.68 -8.40 -5.53
C LEU A 22 6.07 -8.96 -4.17
N ARG A 23 6.92 -9.98 -4.15
CA ARG A 23 7.53 -10.48 -2.92
C ARG A 23 8.87 -9.79 -2.72
N ARG A 24 8.94 -8.90 -1.72
CA ARG A 24 10.20 -8.26 -1.30
C ARG A 24 10.87 -9.14 -0.26
N ARG A 25 12.14 -9.48 -0.49
CA ARG A 25 12.97 -10.21 0.48
C ARG A 25 14.09 -9.31 0.96
N THR A 26 14.14 -9.04 2.25
CA THR A 26 15.26 -8.34 2.89
C THR A 26 16.18 -9.38 3.48
N VAL A 27 17.45 -9.36 3.06
CA VAL A 27 18.49 -10.25 3.59
C VAL A 27 19.42 -9.41 4.44
N ARG A 28 19.63 -9.82 5.68
CA ARG A 28 20.57 -9.18 6.61
C ARG A 28 21.69 -10.15 6.91
N PRO A 29 22.92 -9.89 6.46
CA PRO A 29 24.06 -10.71 6.83
C PRO A 29 24.34 -10.59 8.34
N LYS A 30 24.85 -11.65 8.91
CA LYS A 30 25.40 -11.67 10.26
C LYS A 30 26.91 -11.74 10.13
N ASP A 31 27.59 -10.73 10.62
CA ASP A 31 29.04 -10.70 10.62
C ASP A 31 29.58 -11.10 11.98
N VAL A 32 30.52 -12.05 11.99
CA VAL A 32 31.18 -12.52 13.18
C VAL A 32 32.69 -12.32 13.04
N HIS A 33 33.33 -11.76 14.02
CA HIS A 33 34.78 -11.58 14.04
C HIS A 33 35.49 -12.96 14.02
N ARG A 34 36.27 -13.19 12.98
CA ARG A 34 37.03 -14.46 12.83
C ARG A 34 38.16 -14.49 13.85
N GLY A 35 38.19 -15.51 14.71
CA GLY A 35 39.28 -15.73 15.66
C GLY A 35 39.04 -15.28 17.10
N VAL A 36 37.83 -14.78 17.41
CA VAL A 36 37.40 -14.50 18.79
C VAL A 36 36.39 -15.55 19.19
N LEU A 37 36.78 -16.41 20.16
CA LEU A 37 35.84 -17.32 20.84
C LEU A 37 34.85 -16.45 21.63
N ASP A 38 33.55 -16.63 21.42
CA ASP A 38 32.43 -15.82 21.96
C ASP A 38 32.19 -14.44 21.32
N ALA A 39 32.59 -14.22 20.06
CA ALA A 39 32.24 -12.97 19.37
C ALA A 39 30.73 -12.86 19.16
N VAL A 40 30.13 -11.79 19.69
CA VAL A 40 28.73 -11.48 19.48
C VAL A 40 28.51 -11.11 18.00
N PRO A 41 27.58 -11.77 17.29
CA PRO A 41 27.31 -11.44 15.90
C PRO A 41 26.78 -10.00 15.76
N VAL A 42 27.37 -9.24 14.85
CA VAL A 42 26.87 -7.93 14.45
C VAL A 42 25.86 -8.12 13.34
N VAL A 43 24.65 -7.63 13.57
CA VAL A 43 23.53 -7.70 12.59
C VAL A 43 23.00 -6.31 12.40
N ALA A 44 22.81 -5.89 11.15
CA ALA A 44 22.17 -4.61 10.85
C ALA A 44 20.77 -4.55 11.46
N PRO A 45 20.30 -3.39 11.95
CA PRO A 45 18.94 -3.22 12.44
C PRO A 45 17.91 -3.57 11.36
N TRP A 46 16.68 -3.90 11.78
CA TRP A 46 15.58 -4.06 10.84
C TRP A 46 15.30 -2.72 10.17
N PRO A 47 15.01 -2.72 8.85
CA PRO A 47 14.45 -1.52 8.24
C PRO A 47 13.12 -1.19 8.92
N ASP A 48 12.84 0.11 9.05
CA ASP A 48 11.57 0.58 9.61
C ASP A 48 10.40 -0.03 8.83
N SER A 49 9.48 -0.62 9.56
CA SER A 49 8.29 -1.25 9.02
C SER A 49 7.05 -0.57 9.58
N LEU A 50 6.09 -0.27 8.73
CA LEU A 50 4.82 0.31 9.16
C LEU A 50 4.06 -0.61 10.14
N LEU A 51 4.18 -1.92 9.95
CA LEU A 51 3.61 -2.94 10.84
C LEU A 51 4.71 -3.91 11.22
N GLU A 52 5.06 -3.93 12.49
CA GLU A 52 6.01 -4.90 13.01
C GLU A 52 5.51 -6.33 12.74
N ARG A 53 6.40 -7.18 12.25
CA ARG A 53 6.15 -8.61 11.95
C ARG A 53 5.02 -8.88 10.94
N SER A 54 4.55 -7.87 10.21
CA SER A 54 3.53 -8.04 9.17
C SER A 54 4.15 -8.38 7.81
N LEU A 55 3.41 -9.15 7.02
CA LEU A 55 3.75 -9.45 5.63
C LEU A 55 3.37 -8.31 4.67
N VAL A 56 2.59 -7.32 5.14
CA VAL A 56 2.12 -6.23 4.31
C VAL A 56 3.20 -5.17 4.10
N ALA A 57 3.46 -4.85 2.84
CA ALA A 57 4.25 -3.69 2.47
C ALA A 57 3.34 -2.45 2.33
N PRO A 58 3.87 -1.22 2.51
CA PRO A 58 3.06 0.01 2.44
C PRO A 58 2.21 0.13 1.17
N GLY A 59 2.76 -0.28 0.02
CA GLY A 59 2.04 -0.22 -1.26
C GLY A 59 0.82 -1.15 -1.31
N LEU A 60 0.89 -2.35 -0.72
CA LEU A 60 -0.26 -3.25 -0.65
C LEU A 60 -1.32 -2.72 0.30
N LEU A 61 -0.93 -2.17 1.45
CA LEU A 61 -1.86 -1.55 2.40
C LEU A 61 -2.59 -0.37 1.75
N ALA A 62 -1.85 0.53 1.08
CA ALA A 62 -2.43 1.65 0.35
C ALA A 62 -3.42 1.18 -0.72
N GLN A 63 -3.08 0.15 -1.49
CA GLN A 63 -3.97 -0.42 -2.51
C GLN A 63 -5.28 -0.94 -1.90
N ILE A 64 -5.22 -1.66 -0.77
CA ILE A 64 -6.40 -2.20 -0.09
C ILE A 64 -7.31 -1.06 0.39
N VAL A 65 -6.72 -0.01 0.98
CA VAL A 65 -7.46 1.15 1.51
C VAL A 65 -8.10 1.94 0.37
N VAL A 66 -7.36 2.26 -0.70
CA VAL A 66 -7.88 2.98 -1.87
C VAL A 66 -9.01 2.17 -2.52
N SER A 67 -8.78 0.89 -2.80
CA SER A 67 -9.81 0.04 -3.41
C SER A 67 -11.08 -0.06 -2.56
N LYS A 68 -10.96 -0.04 -1.23
CA LYS A 68 -12.12 -0.11 -0.34
C LYS A 68 -12.91 1.20 -0.29
N TYR A 69 -12.23 2.34 -0.17
CA TYR A 69 -12.88 3.62 0.13
C TYR A 69 -13.06 4.52 -1.09
N CYS A 70 -12.15 4.47 -2.06
CA CYS A 70 -12.26 5.26 -3.29
C CYS A 70 -12.99 4.49 -4.40
N ASP A 71 -12.68 3.19 -4.55
CA ASP A 71 -13.29 2.34 -5.59
C ASP A 71 -14.54 1.60 -5.09
N HIS A 72 -14.94 1.80 -3.83
CA HIS A 72 -16.07 1.13 -3.17
C HIS A 72 -16.05 -0.39 -3.28
N LEU A 73 -14.86 -1.01 -3.32
CA LEU A 73 -14.66 -2.44 -3.48
C LEU A 73 -14.63 -3.15 -2.12
N PRO A 74 -15.63 -3.96 -1.76
CA PRO A 74 -15.68 -4.66 -0.48
C PRO A 74 -14.50 -5.63 -0.33
N LEU A 75 -14.05 -5.86 0.90
CA LEU A 75 -12.90 -6.74 1.19
C LEU A 75 -13.09 -8.18 0.70
N TYR A 76 -14.29 -8.73 0.79
CA TYR A 76 -14.58 -10.08 0.26
C TYR A 76 -14.38 -10.17 -1.25
N ARG A 77 -14.65 -9.07 -1.98
CA ARG A 77 -14.43 -9.02 -3.43
C ARG A 77 -12.96 -8.85 -3.76
N GLN A 78 -12.23 -8.05 -2.97
CA GLN A 78 -10.78 -7.94 -3.10
C GLN A 78 -10.10 -9.29 -2.86
N GLU A 79 -10.49 -10.04 -1.82
CA GLU A 79 -10.03 -11.40 -1.54
C GLU A 79 -10.22 -12.32 -2.75
N ALA A 80 -11.41 -12.32 -3.33
CA ALA A 80 -11.72 -13.13 -4.52
C ALA A 80 -10.87 -12.70 -5.75
N ILE A 81 -10.67 -11.41 -5.97
CA ILE A 81 -9.84 -10.88 -7.05
C ILE A 81 -8.37 -11.27 -6.87
N TYR A 82 -7.82 -11.12 -5.67
CA TYR A 82 -6.43 -11.46 -5.40
C TYR A 82 -6.17 -12.95 -5.60
N TRP A 83 -7.10 -13.77 -5.17
CA TRP A 83 -7.02 -15.21 -5.41
C TRP A 83 -7.14 -15.57 -6.90
N SER A 84 -8.19 -15.08 -7.58
CA SER A 84 -8.47 -15.48 -8.97
C SER A 84 -7.42 -15.00 -9.98
N ARG A 85 -6.91 -13.78 -9.80
CA ARG A 85 -5.99 -13.16 -10.76
C ARG A 85 -4.52 -13.37 -10.43
N HIS A 86 -4.19 -13.44 -9.15
CA HIS A 86 -2.79 -13.43 -8.69
C HIS A 86 -2.40 -14.67 -7.90
N GLN A 87 -3.34 -15.57 -7.60
CA GLN A 87 -3.13 -16.76 -6.76
C GLN A 87 -2.58 -16.39 -5.37
N VAL A 88 -2.93 -15.21 -4.86
CA VAL A 88 -2.55 -14.71 -3.55
C VAL A 88 -3.74 -14.85 -2.61
N TRP A 89 -3.60 -15.72 -1.61
CA TRP A 89 -4.58 -15.86 -0.56
C TRP A 89 -4.37 -14.81 0.52
N LEU A 90 -5.27 -13.84 0.59
CA LEU A 90 -5.26 -12.76 1.56
C LEU A 90 -6.64 -12.65 2.21
N PRO A 91 -6.82 -13.23 3.40
CA PRO A 91 -8.10 -13.26 4.09
C PRO A 91 -8.64 -11.86 4.37
N ARG A 92 -9.95 -11.67 4.16
CA ARG A 92 -10.64 -10.40 4.44
C ARG A 92 -10.47 -9.93 5.89
N GLN A 93 -10.35 -10.85 6.85
CA GLN A 93 -10.10 -10.52 8.27
C GLN A 93 -8.76 -9.83 8.44
N THR A 94 -7.69 -10.39 7.86
CA THR A 94 -6.35 -9.80 7.89
C THR A 94 -6.33 -8.41 7.24
N MET A 95 -7.02 -8.23 6.12
CA MET A 95 -7.16 -6.93 5.49
C MET A 95 -7.91 -5.93 6.38
N ALA A 96 -8.96 -6.37 7.09
CA ALA A 96 -9.71 -5.54 8.01
C ALA A 96 -8.85 -5.08 9.21
N GLU A 97 -8.04 -5.99 9.77
CA GLU A 97 -7.09 -5.66 10.84
C GLU A 97 -6.06 -4.62 10.39
N TRP A 98 -5.49 -4.76 9.21
CA TRP A 98 -4.55 -3.78 8.65
C TRP A 98 -5.20 -2.41 8.40
N ILE A 99 -6.45 -2.38 7.97
CA ILE A 99 -7.20 -1.13 7.81
C ILE A 99 -7.43 -0.47 9.18
N GLY A 100 -7.75 -1.24 10.21
CA GLY A 100 -7.90 -0.74 11.59
C GLY A 100 -6.62 -0.05 12.07
N LEU A 101 -5.47 -0.69 11.91
CA LEU A 101 -4.17 -0.11 12.26
C LEU A 101 -3.83 1.14 11.42
N ALA A 102 -4.14 1.11 10.12
CA ALA A 102 -3.96 2.30 9.28
C ALA A 102 -4.84 3.46 9.72
N ALA A 103 -6.07 3.19 10.16
CA ALA A 103 -6.98 4.20 10.69
C ALA A 103 -6.43 4.86 11.96
N GLU A 104 -5.81 4.10 12.87
CA GLU A 104 -5.15 4.64 14.06
C GLU A 104 -4.02 5.60 13.69
N TRP A 105 -3.19 5.28 12.72
CA TRP A 105 -2.11 6.16 12.26
C TRP A 105 -2.61 7.43 11.57
N LEU A 106 -3.75 7.35 10.90
CA LEU A 106 -4.34 8.50 10.22
C LEU A 106 -5.13 9.41 11.17
N GLN A 107 -5.42 8.98 12.39
CA GLN A 107 -6.17 9.79 13.38
C GLN A 107 -5.61 11.20 13.59
N PRO A 108 -4.28 11.41 13.75
CA PRO A 108 -3.76 12.76 13.93
C PRO A 108 -4.07 13.68 12.76
N ILE A 109 -3.99 13.15 11.53
CA ILE A 109 -4.30 13.90 10.30
C ILE A 109 -5.79 14.24 10.27
N CYS A 110 -6.67 13.28 10.54
CA CYS A 110 -8.11 13.49 10.62
C CYS A 110 -8.46 14.56 11.68
N HIS A 111 -7.77 14.55 12.82
CA HIS A 111 -7.96 15.54 13.87
C HIS A 111 -7.58 16.96 13.40
N LEU A 112 -6.46 17.11 12.72
CA LEU A 112 -6.01 18.39 12.14
C LEU A 112 -7.01 18.90 11.09
N ILE A 113 -7.45 18.05 10.18
CA ILE A 113 -8.45 18.39 9.16
C ILE A 113 -9.74 18.87 9.84
N ARG A 114 -10.22 18.14 10.86
CA ARG A 114 -11.41 18.51 11.62
C ARG A 114 -11.26 19.87 12.29
N GLN A 115 -10.11 20.14 12.92
CA GLN A 115 -9.85 21.44 13.54
C GLN A 115 -9.85 22.57 12.51
N ASP A 116 -9.27 22.35 11.36
CA ASP A 116 -9.20 23.33 10.28
C ASP A 116 -10.60 23.64 9.73
N VAL A 117 -11.40 22.63 9.43
CA VAL A 117 -12.80 22.78 8.98
C VAL A 117 -13.63 23.58 9.99
N LEU A 118 -13.49 23.29 11.30
CA LEU A 118 -14.26 23.97 12.34
C LEU A 118 -13.84 25.43 12.54
N ARG A 119 -12.63 25.83 12.14
CA ARG A 119 -12.15 27.22 12.25
C ARG A 119 -12.87 28.18 11.32
N HIS A 120 -13.41 27.69 10.20
CA HIS A 120 -14.00 28.53 9.16
C HIS A 120 -15.43 29.01 9.48
N GLY A 121 -15.98 28.65 10.63
CA GLY A 121 -17.27 29.17 11.15
C GLY A 121 -18.53 28.75 10.39
N TYR A 122 -18.39 28.07 9.23
CA TYR A 122 -19.49 27.53 8.46
C TYR A 122 -19.19 26.07 8.07
N VAL A 123 -20.03 25.16 8.51
CA VAL A 123 -19.89 23.71 8.20
C VAL A 123 -21.21 23.24 7.60
N GLN A 124 -21.16 22.73 6.37
CA GLN A 124 -22.28 22.04 5.76
C GLN A 124 -22.15 20.55 6.04
N VAL A 125 -23.16 19.96 6.64
CA VAL A 125 -23.24 18.53 6.94
C VAL A 125 -24.29 17.92 6.04
N ASP A 126 -23.90 16.91 5.28
CA ASP A 126 -24.82 16.08 4.49
C ASP A 126 -25.17 14.86 5.35
N GLU A 127 -26.44 14.73 5.72
CA GLU A 127 -26.92 13.54 6.40
C GLU A 127 -27.34 12.51 5.34
N PRO A 128 -26.84 11.26 5.40
CA PRO A 128 -27.35 10.23 4.51
C PRO A 128 -28.85 10.03 4.80
N SER A 129 -29.65 10.42 3.84
CA SER A 129 -31.11 10.26 3.90
C SER A 129 -31.45 8.77 4.00
N GLY A 130 -31.87 8.30 5.17
CA GLY A 130 -32.51 6.99 5.30
C GLY A 130 -31.98 6.04 6.34
N ALA A 131 -32.09 6.42 7.61
CA ALA A 131 -32.31 5.45 8.67
C ALA A 131 -33.72 5.68 9.21
N ARG A 132 -34.70 5.01 8.64
CA ARG A 132 -35.98 4.70 9.30
C ARG A 132 -36.01 3.25 9.63
#